data_5f1954dae6f6d9c561892c91cf886a03
#
_entry.id   5f1954dae6f6d9c561892c91cf886a03
#
_cell.length_a   1.000
_cell.length_b   1.000
_cell.length_c   1.000
_cell.angle_alpha   90.00
_cell.angle_beta   90.00
_cell.angle_gamma   90.00
#
_symmetry.space_group_name_H-M   'P 1'
#
loop_
_entity.id
_entity.type
_entity.pdbx_description
1 polymer ?
#
loop_
_entity_poly.entity_id
_entity_poly.type
_entity_poly.pdbx_seq_one_letter_code
_entity_poly.pdbx_strand_id
1 'polypeptide(L)'
;RLISKKNMQQMHQSQMARSFKPWVFDECPDVGGFGMGWMIRVYRGLKMIFHHGEIEGYCSLQVLVPQLNRAFVMMANRHSSCHGFFYTLLFTALDMILGIEIPDWGRRLSEKAGTASDAEVVISADAVLGFEPCGDQRLSGSLCSGVYYHPAYGTVVVHEDGDNMIMEFRQQRLPLHHLEGNIYQVMRLKEDTLFMTLPVQFRIIGTKVDALAVPLEPSVAAIVFKKQTDCGKQ
;
A
#
# COMPACT_ATOMS: atom_id res chain seq x y z
N ARG A 1 11.03 -27.76 19.01
CA ARG A 1 10.51 -26.42 19.25
C ARG A 1 11.47 -25.39 18.66
N LEU A 2 11.00 -24.55 17.73
CA LEU A 2 11.84 -23.58 17.02
C LEU A 2 12.10 -22.29 17.84
N ILE A 3 11.14 -21.87 18.65
CA ILE A 3 11.21 -20.62 19.43
C ILE A 3 10.93 -20.93 20.92
N SER A 4 11.70 -20.33 21.84
CA SER A 4 11.46 -20.45 23.27
C SER A 4 10.16 -19.76 23.71
N LYS A 5 9.59 -20.16 24.85
CA LYS A 5 8.40 -19.48 25.42
C LYS A 5 8.69 -17.99 25.66
N LYS A 6 9.87 -17.68 26.18
CA LYS A 6 10.31 -16.31 26.47
C LYS A 6 10.33 -15.44 25.20
N ASN A 7 10.94 -15.94 24.13
CA ASN A 7 11.03 -15.20 22.87
C ASN A 7 9.64 -15.04 22.23
N MET A 8 8.79 -16.08 22.29
CA MET A 8 7.40 -15.97 21.80
C MET A 8 6.62 -14.92 22.59
N GLN A 9 6.74 -14.88 23.91
CA GLN A 9 6.11 -13.85 24.73
C GLN A 9 6.60 -12.45 24.37
N GLN A 10 7.89 -12.29 24.11
CA GLN A 10 8.47 -11.02 23.69
C GLN A 10 7.95 -10.58 22.32
N MET A 11 7.85 -11.51 21.36
CA MET A 11 7.27 -11.22 20.04
C MET A 11 5.82 -10.77 20.13
N HIS A 12 5.06 -11.30 21.07
CA HIS A 12 3.65 -11.03 21.30
C HIS A 12 3.41 -9.88 22.28
N GLN A 13 4.41 -9.07 22.60
CA GLN A 13 4.27 -7.84 23.38
C GLN A 13 4.41 -6.63 22.48
N SER A 14 3.67 -5.57 22.79
CA SER A 14 3.82 -4.30 22.10
C SER A 14 5.22 -3.73 22.35
N GLN A 15 5.96 -3.52 21.28
CA GLN A 15 7.27 -2.87 21.26
C GLN A 15 7.15 -1.41 20.80
N MET A 16 6.09 -1.11 20.05
CA MET A 16 5.84 0.20 19.48
C MET A 16 4.34 0.50 19.52
N ALA A 17 3.96 1.67 19.98
CA ALA A 17 2.57 2.12 19.97
C ALA A 17 2.06 2.27 18.52
N ARG A 18 0.80 1.91 18.29
CA ARG A 18 0.12 2.07 17.02
C ARG A 18 -1.34 2.40 17.24
N SER A 19 -1.87 3.38 16.51
CA SER A 19 -3.31 3.61 16.40
C SER A 19 -3.95 2.65 15.41
N PHE A 20 -5.18 2.22 15.71
CA PHE A 20 -5.98 1.33 14.87
C PHE A 20 -7.21 2.03 14.26
N LYS A 21 -7.20 3.35 14.26
CA LYS A 21 -8.25 4.11 13.55
C LYS A 21 -8.27 3.74 12.06
N PRO A 22 -9.44 3.70 11.43
CA PRO A 22 -10.76 4.08 11.95
C PRO A 22 -11.49 2.94 12.70
N TRP A 23 -10.95 1.73 12.77
CA TRP A 23 -11.56 0.50 13.29
C TRP A 23 -11.58 0.47 14.82
N VAL A 24 -12.04 1.56 15.46
CA VAL A 24 -12.12 1.70 16.91
C VAL A 24 -13.57 1.63 17.34
N PHE A 25 -13.87 0.76 18.31
CA PHE A 25 -15.17 0.54 18.92
C PHE A 25 -15.00 0.39 20.42
N ASP A 26 -16.06 0.52 21.19
CA ASP A 26 -16.02 0.30 22.64
C ASP A 26 -15.51 -1.11 22.98
N GLU A 27 -15.92 -2.09 22.17
CA GLU A 27 -15.48 -3.47 22.30
C GLU A 27 -14.02 -3.68 21.86
N CYS A 28 -13.52 -2.79 21.02
CA CYS A 28 -12.18 -2.86 20.43
C CYS A 28 -11.53 -1.47 20.43
N PRO A 29 -11.10 -0.99 21.60
CA PRO A 29 -10.55 0.35 21.76
C PRO A 29 -9.22 0.53 21.02
N ASP A 30 -8.79 1.78 20.87
CA ASP A 30 -7.49 2.14 20.27
C ASP A 30 -6.34 1.89 21.24
N VAL A 31 -6.26 0.65 21.73
CA VAL A 31 -5.24 0.19 22.69
C VAL A 31 -4.50 -0.99 22.10
N GLY A 32 -3.18 -0.87 22.04
CA GLY A 32 -2.31 -1.93 21.53
C GLY A 32 -1.05 -1.39 20.86
N GLY A 33 -0.54 -2.11 19.88
CA GLY A 33 0.68 -1.72 19.20
C GLY A 33 1.21 -2.77 18.25
N PHE A 34 2.47 -2.63 17.92
CA PHE A 34 3.21 -3.56 17.08
C PHE A 34 4.26 -4.29 17.91
N GLY A 35 4.26 -5.61 17.87
CA GLY A 35 5.28 -6.47 18.43
C GLY A 35 6.34 -6.83 17.37
N MET A 36 7.00 -7.96 17.54
CA MET A 36 7.96 -8.46 16.54
C MET A 36 7.21 -9.25 15.46
N GLY A 37 6.80 -8.56 14.39
CA GLY A 37 6.02 -9.13 13.29
C GLY A 37 4.55 -9.40 13.61
N TRP A 38 4.04 -8.88 14.73
CA TRP A 38 2.66 -9.07 15.16
C TRP A 38 2.01 -7.74 15.56
N MET A 39 0.80 -7.51 15.12
CA MET A 39 -0.07 -6.48 15.67
C MET A 39 -0.75 -7.02 16.93
N ILE A 40 -0.92 -6.15 17.92
CA ILE A 40 -1.50 -6.50 19.21
C ILE A 40 -2.63 -5.53 19.50
N ARG A 41 -3.80 -6.06 19.84
CA ARG A 41 -4.98 -5.28 20.11
C ARG A 41 -5.83 -5.97 21.19
N VAL A 42 -6.77 -5.23 21.74
CA VAL A 42 -7.73 -5.76 22.73
C VAL A 42 -9.12 -5.78 22.10
N TYR A 43 -9.83 -6.88 22.26
CA TYR A 43 -11.25 -7.03 21.93
C TYR A 43 -12.01 -7.56 23.15
N ARG A 44 -12.93 -6.78 23.69
CA ARG A 44 -13.70 -7.13 24.91
C ARG A 44 -12.82 -7.67 26.05
N GLY A 45 -11.67 -7.04 26.26
CA GLY A 45 -10.68 -7.47 27.26
C GLY A 45 -9.78 -8.65 26.84
N LEU A 46 -10.05 -9.29 25.71
CA LEU A 46 -9.23 -10.36 25.18
C LEU A 46 -8.07 -9.78 24.35
N LYS A 47 -6.87 -10.26 24.58
CA LYS A 47 -5.72 -9.91 23.77
C LYS A 47 -5.78 -10.63 22.43
N MET A 48 -5.81 -9.89 21.36
CA MET A 48 -5.63 -10.38 20.00
C MET A 48 -4.19 -10.11 19.55
N ILE A 49 -3.56 -11.14 19.00
CA ILE A 49 -2.23 -11.08 18.40
C ILE A 49 -2.43 -11.50 16.94
N PHE A 50 -2.22 -10.59 16.00
CA PHE A 50 -2.64 -10.83 14.63
C PHE A 50 -1.70 -10.18 13.61
N HIS A 51 -1.80 -10.62 12.37
CA HIS A 51 -1.17 -9.98 11.23
C HIS A 51 -2.00 -10.21 9.97
N HIS A 52 -2.01 -9.19 9.11
CA HIS A 52 -2.60 -9.28 7.78
C HIS A 52 -1.55 -9.72 6.77
N GLY A 53 -1.99 -10.37 5.69
CA GLY A 53 -1.20 -10.57 4.49
C GLY A 53 -2.00 -10.07 3.30
N GLU A 54 -1.35 -9.40 2.40
CA GLU A 54 -1.94 -8.95 1.14
C GLU A 54 -0.90 -9.09 0.04
N ILE A 55 -1.26 -9.80 -1.02
CA ILE A 55 -0.44 -10.00 -2.19
C ILE A 55 -1.36 -10.21 -3.39
N GLU A 56 -1.04 -9.62 -4.50
CA GLU A 56 -1.70 -9.69 -5.82
C GLU A 56 -2.96 -10.56 -5.90
N GLY A 57 -4.12 -9.96 -5.64
CA GLY A 57 -5.41 -10.64 -5.71
C GLY A 57 -5.79 -11.51 -4.52
N TYR A 58 -4.94 -11.59 -3.48
CA TYR A 58 -5.18 -12.40 -2.29
C TYR A 58 -4.98 -11.60 -1.04
N CYS A 59 -5.80 -11.84 -0.04
CA CYS A 59 -5.60 -11.33 1.29
C CYS A 59 -5.75 -12.42 2.36
N SER A 60 -5.10 -12.22 3.48
CA SER A 60 -5.14 -13.14 4.61
C SER A 60 -5.16 -12.39 5.93
N LEU A 61 -5.71 -13.03 6.95
CA LEU A 61 -5.63 -12.60 8.33
C LEU A 61 -5.39 -13.82 9.22
N GLN A 62 -4.40 -13.74 10.08
CA GLN A 62 -4.18 -14.71 11.15
C GLN A 62 -4.32 -14.01 12.51
N VAL A 63 -5.04 -14.63 13.41
CA VAL A 63 -5.32 -14.10 14.77
C VAL A 63 -5.13 -15.19 15.80
N LEU A 64 -4.42 -14.85 16.86
CA LEU A 64 -4.29 -15.67 18.06
C LEU A 64 -5.02 -14.97 19.20
N VAL A 65 -5.85 -15.71 19.95
CA VAL A 65 -6.52 -15.24 21.16
C VAL A 65 -6.12 -16.18 22.31
N PRO A 66 -4.99 -15.91 22.98
CA PRO A 66 -4.41 -16.84 23.95
C PRO A 66 -5.33 -17.17 25.12
N GLN A 67 -6.12 -16.22 25.62
CA GLN A 67 -7.04 -16.43 26.74
C GLN A 67 -8.13 -17.45 26.42
N LEU A 68 -8.53 -17.56 25.16
CA LEU A 68 -9.51 -18.53 24.68
C LEU A 68 -8.86 -19.83 24.20
N ASN A 69 -7.52 -19.88 24.11
CA ASN A 69 -6.78 -20.95 23.43
C ASN A 69 -7.33 -21.20 22.01
N ARG A 70 -7.55 -20.11 21.26
CA ARG A 70 -8.10 -20.15 19.89
C ARG A 70 -7.18 -19.40 18.93
N ALA A 71 -7.20 -19.86 17.68
CA ALA A 71 -6.58 -19.21 16.55
C ALA A 71 -7.58 -19.17 15.38
N PHE A 72 -7.52 -18.10 14.60
CA PHE A 72 -8.30 -17.92 13.38
C PHE A 72 -7.32 -17.68 12.23
N VAL A 73 -7.58 -18.32 11.10
CA VAL A 73 -6.88 -18.07 9.84
C VAL A 73 -7.94 -17.89 8.78
N MET A 74 -7.90 -16.77 8.09
CA MET A 74 -8.83 -16.43 7.01
C MET A 74 -8.01 -16.07 5.78
N MET A 75 -8.46 -16.53 4.62
CA MET A 75 -7.87 -16.23 3.32
C MET A 75 -8.99 -15.94 2.32
N ALA A 76 -8.77 -14.99 1.44
CA ALA A 76 -9.68 -14.68 0.36
C ALA A 76 -8.89 -14.38 -0.93
N ASN A 77 -9.44 -14.82 -2.05
CA ASN A 77 -8.95 -14.51 -3.40
C ASN A 77 -9.56 -13.19 -3.89
N ARG A 78 -9.52 -12.18 -3.06
CA ARG A 78 -10.00 -10.84 -3.37
C ARG A 78 -8.91 -9.85 -3.05
N HIS A 79 -8.66 -8.96 -4.00
CA HIS A 79 -7.81 -7.83 -3.76
C HIS A 79 -8.63 -6.68 -3.14
N SER A 80 -7.95 -5.86 -2.35
CA SER A 80 -8.41 -4.68 -1.63
C SER A 80 -9.61 -4.86 -0.69
N SER A 81 -9.52 -4.18 0.46
CA SER A 81 -10.53 -4.07 1.53
C SER A 81 -11.14 -5.37 2.09
N CYS A 82 -10.39 -6.48 2.11
CA CYS A 82 -10.80 -7.69 2.85
C CYS A 82 -10.88 -7.46 4.37
N HIS A 83 -10.27 -6.39 4.87
CA HIS A 83 -10.16 -6.16 6.31
C HIS A 83 -11.54 -6.06 6.97
N GLY A 84 -12.46 -5.27 6.40
CA GLY A 84 -13.83 -5.18 6.92
C GLY A 84 -14.54 -6.52 6.97
N PHE A 85 -14.41 -7.31 5.92
CA PHE A 85 -14.99 -8.66 5.85
C PHE A 85 -14.37 -9.60 6.89
N PHE A 86 -13.04 -9.63 6.99
CA PHE A 86 -12.37 -10.48 7.98
C PHE A 86 -12.67 -10.09 9.42
N TYR A 87 -12.74 -8.78 9.72
CA TYR A 87 -13.13 -8.34 11.06
C TYR A 87 -14.59 -8.63 11.38
N THR A 88 -15.49 -8.55 10.39
CA THR A 88 -16.89 -8.97 10.56
C THR A 88 -16.96 -10.42 11.00
N LEU A 89 -16.28 -11.32 10.29
CA LEU A 89 -16.25 -12.75 10.64
C LEU A 89 -15.57 -12.99 12.00
N LEU A 90 -14.44 -12.36 12.26
CA LEU A 90 -13.67 -12.51 13.48
C LEU A 90 -14.50 -12.09 14.72
N PHE A 91 -15.06 -10.89 14.69
CA PHE A 91 -15.80 -10.36 15.83
C PHE A 91 -17.10 -11.14 16.06
N THR A 92 -17.78 -11.52 14.98
CA THR A 92 -18.95 -12.42 15.07
C THR A 92 -18.57 -13.75 15.74
N ALA A 93 -17.48 -14.40 15.29
CA ALA A 93 -17.02 -15.67 15.86
C ALA A 93 -16.59 -15.53 17.33
N LEU A 94 -15.94 -14.44 17.70
CA LEU A 94 -15.54 -14.17 19.09
C LEU A 94 -16.76 -13.95 19.97
N ASP A 95 -17.75 -13.19 19.54
CA ASP A 95 -18.99 -12.96 20.30
C ASP A 95 -19.79 -14.25 20.47
N MET A 96 -19.85 -15.09 19.42
CA MET A 96 -20.44 -16.44 19.53
C MET A 96 -19.74 -17.30 20.60
N ILE A 97 -18.41 -17.32 20.61
CA ILE A 97 -17.61 -18.08 21.57
C ILE A 97 -17.81 -17.55 23.00
N LEU A 98 -17.97 -16.24 23.14
CA LEU A 98 -18.23 -15.60 24.42
C LEU A 98 -19.68 -15.76 24.91
N GLY A 99 -20.58 -16.25 24.05
CA GLY A 99 -22.00 -16.45 24.38
C GLY A 99 -22.76 -15.14 24.61
N ILE A 100 -22.35 -14.07 23.91
CA ILE A 100 -22.96 -12.74 24.02
C ILE A 100 -23.76 -12.40 22.77
N GLU A 101 -24.64 -11.39 22.89
CA GLU A 101 -25.40 -10.88 21.74
C GLU A 101 -24.43 -10.38 20.65
N ILE A 102 -24.72 -10.79 19.42
CA ILE A 102 -23.88 -10.46 18.26
C ILE A 102 -24.42 -9.19 17.60
N PRO A 103 -23.69 -8.08 17.64
CA PRO A 103 -24.03 -6.89 16.87
C PRO A 103 -23.93 -7.14 15.36
N ASP A 104 -24.60 -6.31 14.57
CA ASP A 104 -24.37 -6.28 13.13
C ASP A 104 -22.98 -5.68 12.81
N TRP A 105 -21.96 -6.51 12.93
CA TRP A 105 -20.58 -6.12 12.68
C TRP A 105 -20.35 -5.70 11.23
N GLY A 106 -21.05 -6.31 10.28
CA GLY A 106 -20.95 -5.94 8.87
C GLY A 106 -21.33 -4.50 8.62
N ARG A 107 -22.47 -4.07 9.14
CA ARG A 107 -22.94 -2.69 9.05
C ARG A 107 -22.03 -1.75 9.82
N ARG A 108 -21.70 -2.04 11.08
CA ARG A 108 -20.86 -1.19 11.94
C ARG A 108 -19.47 -0.93 11.33
N LEU A 109 -18.86 -1.96 10.73
CA LEU A 109 -17.57 -1.85 10.09
C LEU A 109 -17.65 -1.08 8.76
N SER A 110 -18.70 -1.27 7.97
CA SER A 110 -18.90 -0.52 6.72
C SER A 110 -19.19 0.96 6.97
N GLU A 111 -19.95 1.31 8.01
CA GLU A 111 -20.19 2.69 8.41
C GLU A 111 -18.86 3.39 8.81
N LYS A 112 -18.00 2.68 9.54
CA LYS A 112 -16.64 3.19 9.89
C LYS A 112 -15.73 3.31 8.69
N ALA A 113 -15.78 2.38 7.74
CA ALA A 113 -15.02 2.44 6.50
C ALA A 113 -15.50 3.59 5.60
N GLY A 114 -16.80 3.85 5.54
CA GLY A 114 -17.37 4.96 4.77
C GLY A 114 -17.02 6.34 5.33
N THR A 115 -16.71 6.44 6.62
CA THR A 115 -16.21 7.68 7.26
C THR A 115 -14.70 7.85 7.14
N ALA A 116 -13.96 6.74 7.06
CA ALA A 116 -12.62 6.69 6.51
C ALA A 116 -12.84 6.35 5.04
N SER A 117 -12.97 7.34 4.19
CA SER A 117 -12.80 7.05 2.77
C SER A 117 -11.63 6.07 2.69
N ASP A 118 -11.73 5.01 1.88
CA ASP A 118 -10.55 4.45 1.26
C ASP A 118 -9.88 5.69 0.66
N ALA A 119 -9.17 6.41 1.51
CA ALA A 119 -8.25 7.40 1.07
C ALA A 119 -7.31 6.53 0.26
N GLU A 120 -7.65 6.38 -1.00
CA GLU A 120 -6.64 6.24 -2.02
C GLU A 120 -5.53 7.09 -1.45
N VAL A 121 -4.42 6.51 -1.09
CA VAL A 121 -3.23 7.29 -0.80
C VAL A 121 -2.90 7.89 -2.16
N VAL A 122 -3.70 8.88 -2.52
CA VAL A 122 -3.34 9.85 -3.53
C VAL A 122 -2.15 10.51 -2.87
N ILE A 123 -0.98 10.02 -3.21
CA ILE A 123 0.23 10.79 -2.99
C ILE A 123 -0.06 12.02 -3.84
N SER A 124 -0.50 13.09 -3.15
CA SER A 124 -0.83 14.35 -3.82
C SER A 124 0.39 14.77 -4.64
N ALA A 125 0.17 15.50 -5.71
CA ALA A 125 1.28 16.09 -6.49
C ALA A 125 2.22 16.93 -5.61
N ASP A 126 1.76 17.37 -4.43
CA ASP A 126 2.55 17.99 -3.36
C ASP A 126 3.45 17.01 -2.59
N ALA A 127 3.28 15.69 -2.77
CA ALA A 127 4.27 14.73 -2.29
C ALA A 127 5.57 15.02 -3.03
N VAL A 128 6.56 15.42 -2.28
CA VAL A 128 7.91 15.84 -2.65
C VAL A 128 8.36 15.19 -3.95
N LEU A 129 8.03 15.83 -5.05
CA LEU A 129 8.54 15.47 -6.37
C LEU A 129 10.02 15.85 -6.37
N GLY A 130 10.86 15.03 -6.99
CA GLY A 130 12.30 15.20 -6.94
C GLY A 130 12.84 16.41 -7.70
N PHE A 131 11.97 17.17 -8.39
CA PHE A 131 12.35 18.27 -9.28
C PHE A 131 11.35 19.42 -9.21
N GLU A 132 11.76 20.62 -9.57
CA GLU A 132 10.87 21.76 -9.72
C GLU A 132 9.85 21.52 -10.86
N PRO A 133 8.58 21.89 -10.67
CA PRO A 133 7.57 21.87 -11.74
C PRO A 133 8.03 22.77 -12.89
N CYS A 134 7.78 22.35 -14.13
CA CYS A 134 8.21 23.08 -15.32
C CYS A 134 7.01 23.35 -16.24
N GLY A 135 6.50 24.58 -16.24
CA GLY A 135 5.44 25.05 -17.14
C GLY A 135 4.14 24.26 -17.08
N ASP A 136 3.15 24.67 -17.86
CA ASP A 136 1.81 24.03 -17.88
C ASP A 136 1.64 23.08 -19.09
N GLN A 137 2.57 23.09 -20.05
CA GLN A 137 2.44 22.31 -21.26
C GLN A 137 2.86 20.87 -21.07
N ARG A 138 2.01 19.96 -21.56
CA ARG A 138 2.32 18.52 -21.68
C ARG A 138 3.59 18.32 -22.50
N LEU A 139 4.51 17.55 -21.97
CA LEU A 139 5.72 17.12 -22.72
C LEU A 139 5.30 16.18 -23.86
N SER A 140 6.00 16.28 -25.00
CA SER A 140 5.81 15.29 -26.06
C SER A 140 6.27 13.92 -25.59
N GLY A 141 5.54 12.87 -25.95
CA GLY A 141 5.89 11.51 -25.59
C GLY A 141 7.26 11.11 -26.12
N SER A 142 7.63 11.58 -27.32
CA SER A 142 8.97 11.35 -27.91
C SER A 142 10.09 11.93 -27.04
N LEU A 143 9.87 13.05 -26.36
CA LEU A 143 10.83 13.65 -25.45
C LEU A 143 11.01 12.80 -24.18
N CYS A 144 9.91 12.26 -23.67
CA CYS A 144 9.88 11.41 -22.47
C CYS A 144 10.30 9.97 -22.75
N SER A 145 10.15 9.49 -23.98
CA SER A 145 10.49 8.12 -24.36
C SER A 145 11.96 7.81 -24.13
N GLY A 146 12.22 6.61 -23.64
CA GLY A 146 13.59 6.13 -23.43
C GLY A 146 13.68 5.13 -22.28
N VAL A 147 14.90 4.70 -22.05
CA VAL A 147 15.27 3.78 -20.95
C VAL A 147 15.85 4.60 -19.80
N TYR A 148 15.34 4.38 -18.61
CA TYR A 148 15.76 5.04 -17.38
C TYR A 148 16.23 3.99 -16.39
N TYR A 149 17.31 4.27 -15.67
CA TYR A 149 17.93 3.29 -14.78
C TYR A 149 18.23 3.86 -13.40
N HIS A 150 18.02 3.03 -12.39
CA HIS A 150 18.45 3.25 -11.02
C HIS A 150 19.13 1.98 -10.47
N PRO A 151 20.31 2.09 -9.80
CA PRO A 151 21.10 0.90 -9.41
C PRO A 151 20.36 -0.04 -8.43
N ALA A 152 19.49 0.48 -7.57
CA ALA A 152 18.75 -0.34 -6.60
C ALA A 152 17.38 -0.81 -7.13
N TYR A 153 16.74 -0.05 -8.03
CA TYR A 153 15.38 -0.33 -8.51
C TYR A 153 15.31 -0.90 -9.92
N GLY A 154 16.45 -0.91 -10.65
CA GLY A 154 16.53 -1.43 -12.00
C GLY A 154 16.06 -0.45 -13.07
N THR A 155 15.42 -0.96 -14.09
CA THR A 155 15.09 -0.23 -15.33
C THR A 155 13.61 0.13 -15.39
N VAL A 156 13.34 1.36 -15.81
CA VAL A 156 12.04 1.86 -16.27
C VAL A 156 12.16 2.16 -17.76
N VAL A 157 11.20 1.72 -18.56
CA VAL A 157 11.10 2.09 -19.98
C VAL A 157 9.86 2.94 -20.18
N VAL A 158 10.00 4.07 -20.85
CA VAL A 158 8.88 4.92 -21.25
C VAL A 158 8.80 4.97 -22.76
N HIS A 159 7.61 4.75 -23.32
CA HIS A 159 7.36 4.83 -24.76
C HIS A 159 5.95 5.32 -25.06
N GLU A 160 5.73 5.75 -26.29
CA GLU A 160 4.41 6.10 -26.82
C GLU A 160 3.69 4.84 -27.31
N ASP A 161 2.39 4.77 -27.03
CA ASP A 161 1.48 3.75 -27.54
C ASP A 161 0.20 4.47 -28.04
N GLY A 162 0.18 4.82 -29.32
CA GLY A 162 -0.82 5.74 -29.88
C GLY A 162 -0.75 7.12 -29.24
N ASP A 163 -1.87 7.60 -28.73
CA ASP A 163 -1.96 8.88 -28.03
C ASP A 163 -1.56 8.81 -26.54
N ASN A 164 -1.23 7.62 -26.06
CA ASN A 164 -0.89 7.38 -24.67
C ASN A 164 0.62 7.26 -24.46
N MET A 165 1.05 7.58 -23.27
CA MET A 165 2.40 7.31 -22.81
C MET A 165 2.36 6.14 -21.83
N ILE A 166 3.22 5.16 -22.01
CA ILE A 166 3.29 3.95 -21.19
C ILE A 166 4.63 3.91 -20.46
N MET A 167 4.58 3.63 -19.18
CA MET A 167 5.75 3.28 -18.38
C MET A 167 5.77 1.77 -18.14
N GLU A 168 6.86 1.12 -18.52
CA GLU A 168 7.09 -0.28 -18.18
C GLU A 168 8.05 -0.37 -17.00
N PHE A 169 7.60 -1.01 -15.93
CA PHE A 169 8.39 -1.22 -14.72
C PHE A 169 8.06 -2.57 -14.09
N ARG A 170 9.08 -3.38 -13.77
CA ARG A 170 8.92 -4.72 -13.18
C ARG A 170 7.89 -5.59 -13.90
N GLN A 171 7.98 -5.66 -15.24
CA GLN A 171 7.08 -6.43 -16.12
C GLN A 171 5.63 -5.93 -16.18
N GLN A 172 5.34 -4.78 -15.61
CA GLN A 172 4.03 -4.16 -15.68
C GLN A 172 4.03 -3.03 -16.72
N ARG A 173 2.92 -2.92 -17.45
CA ARG A 173 2.65 -1.81 -18.38
C ARG A 173 1.69 -0.85 -17.69
N LEU A 174 2.16 0.36 -17.46
CA LEU A 174 1.51 1.37 -16.63
C LEU A 174 1.22 2.60 -17.49
N PRO A 175 -0.03 2.84 -17.90
CA PRO A 175 -0.41 4.06 -18.60
C PRO A 175 -0.12 5.30 -17.75
N LEU A 176 0.48 6.33 -18.38
CA LEU A 176 0.77 7.61 -17.76
C LEU A 176 -0.26 8.65 -18.20
N HIS A 177 -1.02 9.20 -17.26
CA HIS A 177 -1.87 10.36 -17.48
C HIS A 177 -1.14 11.64 -17.15
N HIS A 178 -1.23 12.61 -18.04
CA HIS A 178 -0.70 13.95 -17.80
C HIS A 178 -1.54 14.65 -16.72
N LEU A 179 -0.88 15.17 -15.70
CA LEU A 179 -1.48 16.02 -14.69
C LEU A 179 -1.22 17.49 -15.00
N GLU A 180 0.06 17.88 -14.96
CA GLU A 180 0.47 19.27 -15.13
C GLU A 180 1.94 19.29 -15.58
N GLY A 181 2.30 20.11 -16.57
CA GLY A 181 3.68 20.33 -17.01
C GLY A 181 4.45 19.06 -17.26
N ASN A 182 5.48 18.82 -16.45
CA ASN A 182 6.33 17.63 -16.49
C ASN A 182 5.88 16.52 -15.54
N ILE A 183 4.67 16.63 -14.97
CA ILE A 183 4.13 15.68 -13.99
C ILE A 183 3.04 14.83 -14.64
N TYR A 184 3.18 13.54 -14.45
CA TYR A 184 2.25 12.51 -14.90
C TYR A 184 1.82 11.65 -13.72
N GLN A 185 0.77 10.88 -13.89
CA GLN A 185 0.28 9.92 -12.91
C GLN A 185 0.17 8.55 -13.53
N VAL A 186 0.67 7.55 -12.86
CA VAL A 186 0.41 6.15 -13.21
C VAL A 186 -1.08 5.88 -13.04
N MET A 187 -1.74 5.44 -14.10
CA MET A 187 -3.12 4.98 -14.00
C MET A 187 -3.16 3.57 -13.43
N ARG A 188 -3.98 3.41 -12.41
CA ARG A 188 -4.35 2.10 -11.88
C ARG A 188 -5.17 1.36 -12.93
N LEU A 189 -4.66 0.26 -13.45
CA LEU A 189 -5.52 -0.72 -14.10
C LEU A 189 -6.42 -1.32 -13.03
N LYS A 190 -7.72 -1.40 -13.28
CA LYS A 190 -8.76 -1.84 -12.31
C LYS A 190 -8.50 -3.22 -11.67
N GLU A 191 -7.57 -3.97 -12.19
CA GLU A 191 -7.29 -5.36 -11.83
C GLU A 191 -5.94 -5.56 -11.12
N ASP A 192 -5.03 -4.57 -11.16
CA ASP A 192 -3.69 -4.65 -10.55
C ASP A 192 -3.55 -3.66 -9.40
N THR A 193 -3.30 -4.18 -8.25
CA THR A 193 -3.49 -3.52 -6.97
C THR A 193 -2.20 -3.15 -6.25
N LEU A 194 -1.08 -3.37 -6.87
CA LEU A 194 0.23 -3.08 -6.26
C LEU A 194 0.70 -1.65 -6.46
N PHE A 195 0.09 -0.91 -7.37
CA PHE A 195 0.45 0.47 -7.59
C PHE A 195 -0.71 1.39 -7.23
N MET A 196 -0.56 2.04 -6.09
CA MET A 196 -1.27 3.28 -5.81
C MET A 196 -1.01 4.25 -6.95
N THR A 197 -1.94 5.15 -7.22
CA THR A 197 -1.73 6.27 -8.14
C THR A 197 -0.46 7.02 -7.75
N LEU A 198 0.65 6.73 -8.43
CA LEU A 198 1.93 7.35 -8.14
C LEU A 198 2.20 8.47 -9.15
N PRO A 199 2.57 9.67 -8.71
CA PRO A 199 3.06 10.70 -9.61
C PRO A 199 4.42 10.27 -10.19
N VAL A 200 4.64 10.62 -11.45
CA VAL A 200 5.89 10.45 -12.17
C VAL A 200 6.28 11.81 -12.69
N GLN A 201 7.43 12.30 -12.31
CA GLN A 201 7.92 13.60 -12.75
C GLN A 201 9.15 13.45 -13.62
N PHE A 202 9.13 14.09 -14.80
CA PHE A 202 10.28 14.13 -15.69
C PHE A 202 11.14 15.36 -15.42
N ARG A 203 12.47 15.16 -15.36
CA ARG A 203 13.40 16.28 -15.24
C ARG A 203 13.81 16.76 -16.62
N ILE A 204 13.71 18.07 -16.83
CA ILE A 204 14.12 18.74 -18.08
C ILE A 204 15.40 19.51 -17.83
N ILE A 205 16.40 19.29 -18.65
CA ILE A 205 17.64 20.08 -18.71
C ILE A 205 17.77 20.66 -20.12
N GLY A 206 17.65 21.98 -20.24
CA GLY A 206 17.57 22.64 -21.55
C GLY A 206 16.35 22.17 -22.34
N THR A 207 16.55 21.46 -23.44
CA THR A 207 15.49 20.91 -24.30
C THR A 207 15.34 19.39 -24.18
N LYS A 208 15.99 18.75 -23.23
CA LYS A 208 16.02 17.29 -23.12
C LYS A 208 15.50 16.82 -21.76
N VAL A 209 14.84 15.68 -21.75
CA VAL A 209 14.54 14.92 -20.53
C VAL A 209 15.74 14.03 -20.21
N ASP A 210 16.31 14.14 -19.02
CA ASP A 210 17.46 13.37 -18.58
C ASP A 210 17.21 12.43 -17.40
N ALA A 211 16.08 12.59 -16.71
CA ALA A 211 15.69 11.72 -15.59
C ALA A 211 14.17 11.69 -15.40
N LEU A 212 13.70 10.70 -14.65
CA LEU A 212 12.36 10.69 -14.07
C LEU A 212 12.44 10.36 -12.58
N ALA A 213 11.52 10.89 -11.81
CA ALA A 213 11.37 10.64 -10.37
C ALA A 213 10.04 9.98 -10.09
N VAL A 214 10.04 8.96 -9.21
CA VAL A 214 8.84 8.24 -8.76
C VAL A 214 8.95 8.04 -7.24
N PRO A 215 7.94 8.42 -6.44
CA PRO A 215 7.92 8.23 -5.00
C PRO A 215 7.55 6.78 -4.64
N LEU A 216 8.45 5.84 -4.90
CA LEU A 216 8.23 4.41 -4.64
C LEU A 216 8.20 4.07 -3.15
N GLU A 217 8.79 4.91 -2.32
CA GLU A 217 8.92 4.73 -0.87
C GLU A 217 8.39 5.97 -0.15
N PRO A 218 7.28 5.85 0.61
CA PRO A 218 6.62 7.02 1.22
C PRO A 218 7.47 7.81 2.23
N SER A 219 8.50 7.18 2.80
CA SER A 219 9.32 7.76 3.87
C SER A 219 10.64 8.39 3.40
N VAL A 220 10.90 8.37 2.10
CA VAL A 220 12.12 8.94 1.51
C VAL A 220 11.78 9.83 0.32
N ALA A 221 12.75 10.64 -0.12
CA ALA A 221 12.62 11.43 -1.34
C ALA A 221 12.30 10.53 -2.56
N ALA A 222 11.63 11.10 -3.56
CA ALA A 222 11.31 10.37 -4.79
C ALA A 222 12.57 9.74 -5.42
N ILE A 223 12.43 8.52 -5.88
CA ILE A 223 13.53 7.75 -6.48
C ILE A 223 13.79 8.25 -7.89
N VAL A 224 15.01 8.69 -8.14
CA VAL A 224 15.42 9.29 -9.41
C VAL A 224 16.08 8.26 -10.33
N PHE A 225 15.44 7.96 -11.44
CA PHE A 225 15.98 7.12 -12.51
C PHE A 225 16.60 8.01 -13.58
N LYS A 226 17.87 7.78 -13.92
CA LYS A 226 18.61 8.55 -14.96
C LYS A 226 18.33 7.97 -16.33
N LYS A 227 18.02 8.84 -17.30
CA LYS A 227 17.86 8.43 -18.70
C LYS A 227 19.17 7.90 -19.24
N GLN A 228 19.13 6.72 -19.83
CA GLN A 228 20.27 6.15 -20.49
C GLN A 228 20.40 6.78 -21.87
N THR A 229 21.55 7.30 -22.16
CA THR A 229 21.88 7.66 -23.54
C THR A 229 22.09 6.36 -24.30
N ASP A 230 21.52 6.24 -25.50
CA ASP A 230 21.83 5.13 -26.42
C ASP A 230 23.36 5.04 -26.58
N CYS A 231 23.98 4.18 -25.78
CA CYS A 231 25.30 3.71 -26.09
C CYS A 231 25.14 2.79 -27.32
N GLY A 232 25.46 3.31 -28.48
CA GLY A 232 25.43 2.57 -29.75
C GLY A 232 25.95 1.16 -29.53
N LYS A 233 25.20 0.21 -30.07
CA LYS A 233 25.67 -1.18 -30.22
C LYS A 233 27.03 -1.14 -30.83
N GLN A 234 28.08 -1.44 -30.07
CA GLN A 234 29.32 -1.98 -30.61
C GLN A 234 29.24 -3.49 -30.62
#